data_7e6d6f35a7b7145b3201b5014fc6184f
#
_entry.id   7e6d6f35a7b7145b3201b5014fc6184f
#
_cell.length_a   1.000
_cell.length_b   1.000
_cell.length_c   1.000
_cell.angle_alpha   90.00
_cell.angle_beta   90.00
_cell.angle_gamma   90.00
#
_symmetry.space_group_name_H-M   'P 1'
#
loop_
_entity.id
_entity.type
_entity.pdbx_description
1 polymer ?
#
loop_
_entity_poly.entity_id
_entity_poly.type
_entity_poly.pdbx_seq_one_letter_code
_entity_poly.pdbx_strand_id
1 'polypeptide(L)'
;MEIKRIIVGTLENNCYVLVSNNKGIIIDPGDEAGKIAETARELQIEMILATHRHFDHITALRRVKELTGAKAAIHPLDWVDGFDAELADGQIIQFGVERLRVIHTPGHTLGGCCFLVGEVLFSGDTLFPNGPGNTTFPGGNEQEILRSIREKLMVLPDATIVYPGHGPKTTIGQERALY
;
A
#
# COMPACT_ATOMS: atom_id res chain seq x y z
N MET A 1 -10.73 -12.84 3.17
CA MET A 1 -9.60 -12.01 3.69
C MET A 1 -10.10 -11.13 4.84
N GLU A 2 -9.36 -11.07 5.96
CA GLU A 2 -9.55 -10.08 7.02
C GLU A 2 -8.56 -8.93 6.81
N ILE A 3 -8.96 -7.69 7.15
CA ILE A 3 -8.11 -6.50 7.05
C ILE A 3 -8.04 -5.85 8.42
N LYS A 4 -6.84 -5.75 8.99
CA LYS A 4 -6.57 -5.03 10.23
C LYS A 4 -5.87 -3.72 9.89
N ARG A 5 -6.54 -2.58 10.10
CA ARG A 5 -5.95 -1.24 9.94
C ARG A 5 -5.36 -0.77 11.26
N ILE A 6 -4.14 -0.33 11.23
CA ILE A 6 -3.41 0.22 12.38
C ILE A 6 -2.98 1.63 12.00
N ILE A 7 -3.49 2.63 12.71
CA ILE A 7 -3.01 4.01 12.55
C ILE A 7 -1.70 4.15 13.33
N VAL A 8 -0.65 4.60 12.66
CA VAL A 8 0.71 4.69 13.20
C VAL A 8 1.36 6.04 12.92
N GLY A 9 2.24 6.45 13.84
CA GLY A 9 3.03 7.66 13.71
C GLY A 9 2.22 8.96 13.84
N THR A 10 2.96 10.07 13.85
CA THR A 10 2.38 11.43 14.02
C THR A 10 1.63 11.94 12.80
N LEU A 11 1.89 11.35 11.62
CA LEU A 11 1.18 11.66 10.38
C LEU A 11 -0.04 10.76 10.16
N GLU A 12 -0.39 9.90 11.15
CA GLU A 12 -1.56 9.03 11.12
C GLU A 12 -1.60 8.13 9.87
N ASN A 13 -0.43 7.54 9.51
CA ASN A 13 -0.34 6.59 8.41
C ASN A 13 -1.18 5.34 8.71
N ASN A 14 -1.87 4.85 7.72
CA ASN A 14 -2.60 3.59 7.75
C ASN A 14 -1.69 2.42 7.37
N CYS A 15 -1.14 1.74 8.36
CA CYS A 15 -0.54 0.43 8.15
C CYS A 15 -1.63 -0.64 8.10
N TYR A 16 -1.56 -1.55 7.13
CA TYR A 16 -2.53 -2.63 6.98
C TYR A 16 -1.89 -4.00 7.19
N VAL A 17 -2.56 -4.87 7.96
CA VAL A 17 -2.24 -6.29 8.06
C VAL A 17 -3.37 -7.07 7.41
N LEU A 18 -3.08 -7.70 6.27
CA LEU A 18 -4.01 -8.55 5.53
C LEU A 18 -3.86 -9.99 5.99
N VAL A 19 -4.96 -10.67 6.25
CA VAL A 19 -4.95 -12.03 6.81
C VAL A 19 -5.77 -12.98 5.95
N SER A 20 -5.17 -14.12 5.58
CA SER A 20 -5.82 -15.22 4.87
C SER A 20 -5.20 -16.56 5.30
N ASN A 21 -6.01 -17.45 5.90
CA ASN A 21 -5.58 -18.79 6.33
C ASN A 21 -4.27 -18.78 7.16
N ASN A 22 -4.22 -17.98 8.23
CA ASN A 22 -3.05 -17.81 9.10
C ASN A 22 -1.79 -17.25 8.43
N LYS A 23 -1.90 -16.81 7.18
CA LYS A 23 -0.84 -16.10 6.45
C LYS A 23 -1.19 -14.64 6.31
N GLY A 24 -0.16 -13.79 6.29
CA GLY A 24 -0.37 -12.35 6.25
C GLY A 24 0.55 -11.61 5.30
N ILE A 25 0.08 -10.41 4.91
CA ILE A 25 0.88 -9.37 4.27
C ILE A 25 0.77 -8.11 5.13
N ILE A 26 1.88 -7.42 5.34
CA ILE A 26 1.90 -6.09 5.97
C ILE A 26 2.12 -5.05 4.87
N ILE A 27 1.32 -3.99 4.85
CA ILE A 27 1.45 -2.87 3.91
C ILE A 27 1.77 -1.61 4.72
N ASP A 28 2.79 -0.88 4.28
CA ASP A 28 3.21 0.43 4.79
C ASP A 28 3.46 0.46 6.32
N PRO A 29 4.49 -0.24 6.81
CA PRO A 29 4.88 -0.20 8.23
C PRO A 29 5.57 1.14 8.57
N GLY A 30 4.76 2.20 8.73
CA GLY A 30 5.24 3.58 8.85
C GLY A 30 5.88 3.89 10.20
N ASP A 31 5.33 3.38 11.30
CA ASP A 31 5.84 3.62 12.65
C ASP A 31 5.36 2.51 13.61
N GLU A 32 5.67 2.60 14.91
CA GLU A 32 5.15 1.73 15.99
C GLU A 32 5.32 0.22 15.72
N ALA A 33 6.52 -0.20 15.28
CA ALA A 33 6.83 -1.58 14.89
C ALA A 33 6.32 -2.65 15.87
N GLY A 34 6.37 -2.39 17.19
CA GLY A 34 5.87 -3.30 18.21
C GLY A 34 4.37 -3.54 18.12
N LYS A 35 3.57 -2.50 17.84
CA LYS A 35 2.12 -2.60 17.66
C LYS A 35 1.75 -3.37 16.39
N ILE A 36 2.50 -3.15 15.31
CA ILE A 36 2.33 -3.89 14.05
C ILE A 36 2.67 -5.36 14.27
N ALA A 37 3.82 -5.67 14.87
CA ALA A 37 4.25 -7.05 15.13
C ALA A 37 3.30 -7.79 16.09
N GLU A 38 2.78 -7.14 17.12
CA GLU A 38 1.80 -7.72 18.03
C GLU A 38 0.49 -8.05 17.28
N THR A 39 0.04 -7.19 16.38
CA THR A 39 -1.15 -7.45 15.53
C THR A 39 -0.94 -8.65 14.61
N ALA A 40 0.31 -8.89 14.19
CA ALA A 40 0.71 -9.98 13.30
C ALA A 40 1.25 -11.22 14.01
N ARG A 41 1.30 -11.25 15.36
CA ARG A 41 2.03 -12.23 16.17
C ARG A 41 1.72 -13.70 15.83
N GLU A 42 0.45 -14.00 15.55
CA GLU A 42 0.00 -15.39 15.30
C GLU A 42 -0.02 -15.72 13.79
N LEU A 43 0.50 -14.84 12.95
CA LEU A 43 0.47 -14.98 11.50
C LEU A 43 1.87 -15.33 10.96
N GLN A 44 1.90 -16.18 9.94
CA GLN A 44 3.06 -16.29 9.08
C GLN A 44 3.02 -15.14 8.08
N ILE A 45 3.87 -14.12 8.27
CA ILE A 45 3.95 -12.99 7.33
C ILE A 45 4.76 -13.42 6.11
N GLU A 46 4.09 -13.48 4.95
CA GLU A 46 4.69 -13.88 3.68
C GLU A 46 5.56 -12.75 3.09
N MET A 47 5.09 -11.50 3.24
CA MET A 47 5.82 -10.34 2.74
C MET A 47 5.38 -9.04 3.42
N ILE A 48 6.29 -8.07 3.47
CA ILE A 48 6.01 -6.68 3.80
C ILE A 48 6.09 -5.89 2.51
N LEU A 49 5.07 -5.09 2.21
CA LEU A 49 4.98 -4.29 1.00
C LEU A 49 4.97 -2.80 1.35
N ALA A 50 5.70 -1.99 0.58
CA ALA A 50 5.54 -0.55 0.65
C ALA A 50 4.87 -0.05 -0.64
N THR A 51 3.86 0.82 -0.48
CA THR A 51 3.22 1.48 -1.61
C THR A 51 4.18 2.47 -2.26
N HIS A 52 5.02 3.14 -1.46
CA HIS A 52 6.02 4.09 -1.92
C HIS A 52 7.07 4.36 -0.83
N ARG A 53 8.08 5.19 -1.12
CA ARG A 53 9.29 5.37 -0.28
C ARG A 53 9.20 6.45 0.81
N HIS A 54 8.10 7.20 0.96
CA HIS A 54 8.05 8.25 1.97
C HIS A 54 8.21 7.67 3.38
N PHE A 55 8.89 8.43 4.24
CA PHE A 55 9.37 7.94 5.53
C PHE A 55 8.23 7.45 6.44
N ASP A 56 7.10 8.11 6.42
CA ASP A 56 5.92 7.78 7.22
C ASP A 56 5.23 6.47 6.79
N HIS A 57 5.61 5.90 5.65
CA HIS A 57 5.17 4.57 5.20
C HIS A 57 6.19 3.46 5.48
N ILE A 58 7.46 3.79 5.78
CA ILE A 58 8.54 2.79 5.85
C ILE A 58 9.45 2.90 7.08
N THR A 59 9.28 3.89 7.96
CA THR A 59 10.20 4.10 9.11
C THR A 59 10.32 2.87 9.99
N ALA A 60 9.25 2.12 10.24
CA ALA A 60 9.29 0.91 11.05
C ALA A 60 9.74 -0.35 10.29
N LEU A 61 9.97 -0.28 8.97
CA LEU A 61 10.24 -1.42 8.10
C LEU A 61 11.29 -2.38 8.66
N ARG A 62 12.48 -1.87 8.99
CA ARG A 62 13.60 -2.69 9.46
C ARG A 62 13.23 -3.45 10.73
N ARG A 63 12.58 -2.76 11.67
CA ARG A 63 12.18 -3.38 12.93
C ARG A 63 11.04 -4.40 12.76
N VAL A 64 10.07 -4.13 11.88
CA VAL A 64 9.01 -5.09 11.56
C VAL A 64 9.59 -6.33 10.86
N LYS A 65 10.56 -6.18 9.95
CA LYS A 65 11.30 -7.32 9.36
C LYS A 65 11.98 -8.19 10.42
N GLU A 66 12.69 -7.57 11.36
CA GLU A 66 13.36 -8.29 12.46
C GLU A 66 12.37 -9.09 13.32
N LEU A 67 11.22 -8.48 13.64
CA LEU A 67 10.21 -9.08 14.51
C LEU A 67 9.39 -10.18 13.83
N THR A 68 9.19 -10.11 12.51
CA THR A 68 8.37 -11.07 11.76
C THR A 68 9.18 -12.08 10.97
N GLY A 69 10.44 -11.80 10.69
CA GLY A 69 11.30 -12.59 9.80
C GLY A 69 10.93 -12.48 8.31
N ALA A 70 9.96 -11.64 7.96
CA ALA A 70 9.47 -11.52 6.59
C ALA A 70 10.41 -10.67 5.72
N LYS A 71 10.42 -10.96 4.41
CA LYS A 71 11.08 -10.12 3.40
C LYS A 71 10.21 -8.92 3.06
N ALA A 72 10.85 -7.84 2.59
CA ALA A 72 10.17 -6.63 2.19
C ALA A 72 10.39 -6.31 0.71
N ALA A 73 9.37 -5.75 0.06
CA ALA A 73 9.43 -5.38 -1.35
C ALA A 73 8.86 -3.98 -1.61
N ILE A 74 9.46 -3.29 -2.57
CA ILE A 74 9.07 -1.97 -3.07
C ILE A 74 9.34 -1.89 -4.57
N HIS A 75 8.70 -0.96 -5.27
CA HIS A 75 9.00 -0.71 -6.68
C HIS A 75 10.43 -0.15 -6.88
N PRO A 76 11.20 -0.59 -7.90
CA PRO A 76 12.61 -0.20 -8.07
C PRO A 76 12.82 1.32 -8.21
N LEU A 77 11.88 2.08 -8.75
CA LEU A 77 11.97 3.54 -8.84
C LEU A 77 11.83 4.26 -7.49
N ASP A 78 11.39 3.55 -6.46
CA ASP A 78 11.30 4.03 -5.09
C ASP A 78 12.26 3.28 -4.14
N TRP A 79 13.24 2.56 -4.71
CA TRP A 79 14.18 1.77 -3.93
C TRP A 79 14.93 2.61 -2.88
N VAL A 80 14.95 2.10 -1.66
CA VAL A 80 15.79 2.58 -0.55
C VAL A 80 16.34 1.38 0.22
N ASP A 81 17.40 1.58 0.99
CA ASP A 81 18.02 0.51 1.77
C ASP A 81 17.05 -0.09 2.80
N GLY A 82 17.01 -1.41 2.87
CA GLY A 82 16.16 -2.16 3.80
C GLY A 82 15.17 -3.10 3.12
N PHE A 83 14.93 -2.92 1.83
CA PHE A 83 14.12 -3.84 1.02
C PHE A 83 14.96 -5.01 0.48
N ASP A 84 14.29 -6.14 0.21
CA ASP A 84 14.91 -7.40 -0.23
C ASP A 84 14.52 -7.77 -1.67
N ALA A 85 13.44 -7.18 -2.20
CA ALA A 85 12.90 -7.51 -3.51
C ALA A 85 12.24 -6.31 -4.18
N GLU A 86 12.18 -6.36 -5.50
CA GLU A 86 11.52 -5.37 -6.34
C GLU A 86 10.10 -5.80 -6.70
N LEU A 87 9.18 -4.82 -6.77
CA LEU A 87 7.83 -4.99 -7.28
C LEU A 87 7.75 -4.57 -8.75
N ALA A 88 6.92 -5.26 -9.52
CA ALA A 88 6.65 -4.94 -10.91
C ALA A 88 5.15 -4.77 -11.16
N ASP A 89 4.79 -3.90 -12.13
CA ASP A 89 3.40 -3.72 -12.56
C ASP A 89 2.78 -5.05 -13.02
N GLY A 90 1.58 -5.36 -12.55
CA GLY A 90 0.89 -6.61 -12.85
C GLY A 90 1.38 -7.84 -12.06
N GLN A 91 2.44 -7.72 -11.27
CA GLN A 91 2.93 -8.83 -10.43
C GLN A 91 1.84 -9.35 -9.50
N ILE A 92 1.75 -10.69 -9.37
CA ILE A 92 0.85 -11.34 -8.43
C ILE A 92 1.65 -11.89 -7.25
N ILE A 93 1.26 -11.50 -6.05
CA ILE A 93 1.79 -12.02 -4.79
C ILE A 93 0.69 -12.86 -4.14
N GLN A 94 0.98 -14.13 -3.85
CA GLN A 94 0.03 -15.02 -3.22
C GLN A 94 0.27 -15.08 -1.71
N PHE A 95 -0.81 -15.02 -0.91
CA PHE A 95 -0.78 -15.27 0.53
C PHE A 95 -2.07 -15.98 0.97
N GLY A 96 -1.93 -17.09 1.69
CA GLY A 96 -3.08 -17.95 1.97
C GLY A 96 -3.77 -18.39 0.68
N VAL A 97 -5.06 -18.06 0.56
CA VAL A 97 -5.86 -18.32 -0.65
C VAL A 97 -6.04 -17.08 -1.51
N GLU A 98 -5.52 -15.94 -1.07
CA GLU A 98 -5.67 -14.66 -1.74
C GLU A 98 -4.55 -14.39 -2.76
N ARG A 99 -4.88 -13.55 -3.73
CA ARG A 99 -3.95 -13.06 -4.77
C ARG A 99 -3.95 -11.54 -4.77
N LEU A 100 -2.84 -10.95 -4.40
CA LEU A 100 -2.61 -9.52 -4.46
C LEU A 100 -1.96 -9.17 -5.79
N ARG A 101 -2.57 -8.24 -6.53
CA ARG A 101 -1.99 -7.68 -7.76
C ARG A 101 -1.36 -6.32 -7.48
N VAL A 102 -0.12 -6.15 -7.89
CA VAL A 102 0.59 -4.87 -7.90
C VAL A 102 0.13 -4.03 -9.09
N ILE A 103 -0.21 -2.77 -8.87
CA ILE A 103 -0.55 -1.79 -9.91
C ILE A 103 0.41 -0.61 -9.72
N HIS A 104 1.36 -0.43 -10.63
CA HIS A 104 2.26 0.72 -10.60
C HIS A 104 1.49 2.00 -10.97
N THR A 105 1.44 2.94 -10.07
CA THR A 105 0.67 4.20 -10.18
C THR A 105 1.59 5.40 -9.88
N PRO A 106 2.53 5.73 -10.79
CA PRO A 106 3.44 6.85 -10.58
C PRO A 106 2.69 8.18 -10.51
N GLY A 107 3.32 9.16 -9.83
CA GLY A 107 2.88 10.54 -9.77
C GLY A 107 2.91 11.16 -8.38
N HIS A 108 2.59 10.45 -7.29
CA HIS A 108 2.94 10.88 -5.93
C HIS A 108 4.44 10.68 -5.69
N THR A 109 4.95 9.51 -6.07
CA THR A 109 6.36 9.21 -6.25
C THR A 109 6.56 8.53 -7.62
N LEU A 110 7.82 8.34 -8.02
CA LEU A 110 8.14 7.64 -9.27
C LEU A 110 7.77 6.15 -9.22
N GLY A 111 7.93 5.51 -8.07
CA GLY A 111 7.67 4.10 -7.84
C GLY A 111 6.36 3.80 -7.13
N GLY A 112 5.46 4.77 -7.00
CA GLY A 112 4.18 4.60 -6.32
C GLY A 112 3.38 3.41 -6.85
N CYS A 113 2.87 2.57 -5.94
CA CYS A 113 2.08 1.38 -6.27
C CYS A 113 0.78 1.34 -5.47
N CYS A 114 -0.25 0.81 -6.09
CA CYS A 114 -1.45 0.33 -5.41
C CYS A 114 -1.46 -1.19 -5.37
N PHE A 115 -2.14 -1.78 -4.39
CA PHE A 115 -2.28 -3.22 -4.24
C PHE A 115 -3.76 -3.62 -4.28
N LEU A 116 -4.14 -4.49 -5.22
CA LEU A 116 -5.51 -4.93 -5.40
C LEU A 116 -5.67 -6.40 -4.97
N VAL A 117 -6.62 -6.67 -4.06
CA VAL A 117 -7.00 -8.02 -3.63
C VAL A 117 -8.51 -8.16 -3.76
N GLY A 118 -9.00 -8.96 -4.70
CA GLY A 118 -10.43 -9.04 -5.01
C GLY A 118 -11.03 -7.67 -5.35
N GLU A 119 -11.98 -7.20 -4.56
CA GLU A 119 -12.62 -5.87 -4.70
C GLU A 119 -12.08 -4.84 -3.70
N VAL A 120 -10.86 -5.02 -3.20
CA VAL A 120 -10.22 -4.10 -2.25
C VAL A 120 -8.92 -3.57 -2.82
N LEU A 121 -8.78 -2.25 -2.86
CA LEU A 121 -7.60 -1.53 -3.33
C LEU A 121 -6.92 -0.80 -2.15
N PHE A 122 -5.65 -1.09 -1.91
CA PHE A 122 -4.78 -0.30 -1.03
C PHE A 122 -4.04 0.69 -1.90
N SER A 123 -4.42 1.96 -1.83
CA SER A 123 -3.97 2.98 -2.79
C SER A 123 -2.71 3.73 -2.36
N GLY A 124 -2.21 3.49 -1.12
CA GLY A 124 -1.17 4.36 -0.58
C GLY A 124 -1.57 5.82 -0.75
N ASP A 125 -0.66 6.64 -1.23
CA ASP A 125 -0.88 8.07 -1.45
C ASP A 125 -1.21 8.41 -2.92
N THR A 126 -1.76 7.45 -3.67
CA THR A 126 -2.23 7.70 -5.03
C THR A 126 -3.63 8.29 -5.06
N LEU A 127 -4.61 7.68 -4.35
CA LEU A 127 -6.01 8.05 -4.37
C LEU A 127 -6.59 8.12 -2.95
N PHE A 128 -7.16 9.27 -2.62
CA PHE A 128 -7.86 9.56 -1.37
C PHE A 128 -9.33 9.90 -1.62
N PRO A 129 -10.17 9.94 -0.57
CA PRO A 129 -11.45 10.62 -0.67
C PRO A 129 -11.27 12.07 -1.17
N ASN A 130 -12.01 12.42 -2.23
CA ASN A 130 -12.05 13.75 -2.86
C ASN A 130 -10.76 14.20 -3.59
N GLY A 131 -9.86 13.27 -3.95
CA GLY A 131 -8.76 13.68 -4.81
C GLY A 131 -7.50 12.81 -4.78
N PRO A 132 -6.50 13.19 -5.56
CA PRO A 132 -5.20 12.52 -5.62
C PRO A 132 -4.31 12.91 -4.45
N GLY A 133 -3.25 12.14 -4.24
CA GLY A 133 -2.16 12.49 -3.34
C GLY A 133 -1.37 13.71 -3.79
N ASN A 134 -0.62 14.28 -2.84
CA ASN A 134 0.22 15.44 -3.08
C ASN A 134 1.36 15.11 -4.06
N THR A 135 1.61 15.97 -5.02
CA THR A 135 2.64 15.80 -6.06
C THR A 135 3.75 16.86 -5.99
N THR A 136 3.79 17.65 -4.92
CA THR A 136 4.79 18.73 -4.77
C THR A 136 6.13 18.26 -4.21
N PHE A 137 6.23 17.01 -3.74
CA PHE A 137 7.47 16.42 -3.25
C PHE A 137 8.39 15.99 -4.39
N PRO A 138 9.71 15.85 -4.14
CA PRO A 138 10.66 15.38 -5.15
C PRO A 138 10.26 14.04 -5.77
N GLY A 139 10.11 14.00 -7.09
CA GLY A 139 9.61 12.85 -7.85
C GLY A 139 8.12 12.87 -8.10
N GLY A 140 7.39 13.86 -7.54
CA GLY A 140 5.97 14.05 -7.79
C GLY A 140 5.68 14.65 -9.16
N ASN A 141 4.55 14.26 -9.77
CA ASN A 141 4.07 14.75 -11.05
C ASN A 141 2.56 14.66 -11.14
N GLU A 142 1.89 15.81 -11.21
CA GLU A 142 0.42 15.91 -11.22
C GLU A 142 -0.20 15.24 -12.45
N GLN A 143 0.39 15.40 -13.62
CA GLN A 143 -0.14 14.78 -14.84
C GLN A 143 -0.03 13.26 -14.78
N GLU A 144 1.06 12.74 -14.22
CA GLU A 144 1.29 11.31 -14.04
C GLU A 144 0.29 10.68 -13.05
N ILE A 145 0.05 11.30 -11.88
CA ILE A 145 -0.88 10.74 -10.90
C ILE A 145 -2.31 10.74 -11.46
N LEU A 146 -2.73 11.80 -12.14
CA LEU A 146 -4.04 11.86 -12.78
C LEU A 146 -4.18 10.80 -13.87
N ARG A 147 -3.13 10.59 -14.67
CA ARG A 147 -3.10 9.52 -15.69
C ARG A 147 -3.20 8.15 -15.03
N SER A 148 -2.39 7.89 -13.99
CA SER A 148 -2.42 6.63 -13.23
C SER A 148 -3.82 6.32 -12.69
N ILE A 149 -4.48 7.32 -12.10
CA ILE A 149 -5.83 7.16 -11.55
C ILE A 149 -6.83 6.86 -12.67
N ARG A 150 -6.87 7.67 -13.73
CA ARG A 150 -7.82 7.49 -14.85
C ARG A 150 -7.67 6.16 -15.55
N GLU A 151 -6.44 5.81 -15.93
CA GLU A 151 -6.19 4.65 -16.79
C GLU A 151 -6.13 3.33 -16.02
N LYS A 152 -5.73 3.34 -14.75
CA LYS A 152 -5.48 2.12 -13.97
C LYS A 152 -6.47 1.88 -12.83
N LEU A 153 -6.98 2.94 -12.19
CA LEU A 153 -7.88 2.80 -11.05
C LEU A 153 -9.35 3.01 -11.43
N MET A 154 -9.66 4.02 -12.26
CA MET A 154 -11.05 4.27 -12.66
C MET A 154 -11.62 3.22 -13.62
N VAL A 155 -10.84 2.26 -14.07
CA VAL A 155 -11.30 1.08 -14.81
C VAL A 155 -11.77 -0.06 -13.91
N LEU A 156 -11.53 0.04 -12.60
CA LEU A 156 -11.98 -0.94 -11.60
C LEU A 156 -13.49 -0.78 -11.36
N PRO A 157 -14.18 -1.83 -10.88
CA PRO A 157 -15.61 -1.74 -10.54
C PRO A 157 -15.91 -0.64 -9.52
N ASP A 158 -17.07 0.01 -9.63
CA ASP A 158 -17.50 1.06 -8.69
C ASP A 158 -17.56 0.61 -7.23
N ALA A 159 -17.88 -0.67 -7.00
CA ALA A 159 -17.93 -1.27 -5.68
C ALA A 159 -16.55 -1.50 -5.05
N THR A 160 -15.44 -1.34 -5.80
CA THR A 160 -14.09 -1.52 -5.26
C THR A 160 -13.83 -0.55 -4.11
N ILE A 161 -13.57 -1.10 -2.92
CA ILE A 161 -13.28 -0.34 -1.71
C ILE A 161 -11.83 0.12 -1.76
N VAL A 162 -11.59 1.40 -1.52
CA VAL A 162 -10.25 2.02 -1.53
C VAL A 162 -9.82 2.31 -0.09
N TYR A 163 -8.69 1.74 0.31
CA TYR A 163 -8.00 1.97 1.58
C TYR A 163 -6.74 2.81 1.32
N PRO A 164 -6.76 4.13 1.61
CA PRO A 164 -5.63 5.02 1.35
C PRO A 164 -4.54 4.93 2.42
N GLY A 165 -3.39 5.53 2.16
CA GLY A 165 -2.29 5.66 3.12
C GLY A 165 -2.63 6.50 4.35
N HIS A 166 -3.55 7.44 4.24
CA HIS A 166 -4.04 8.28 5.36
C HIS A 166 -5.55 8.44 5.32
N GLY A 167 -6.16 8.69 6.49
CA GLY A 167 -7.56 9.03 6.62
C GLY A 167 -8.53 7.87 6.34
N PRO A 168 -9.79 8.18 6.01
CA PRO A 168 -10.85 7.20 5.83
C PRO A 168 -10.81 6.51 4.46
N LYS A 169 -11.49 5.37 4.36
CA LYS A 169 -11.72 4.66 3.10
C LYS A 169 -12.76 5.35 2.23
N THR A 170 -12.73 5.06 0.92
CA THR A 170 -13.71 5.47 -0.08
C THR A 170 -14.02 4.29 -1.02
N THR A 171 -14.66 4.54 -2.17
CA THR A 171 -14.84 3.56 -3.25
C THR A 171 -14.49 4.17 -4.59
N ILE A 172 -14.15 3.34 -5.57
CA ILE A 172 -13.90 3.81 -6.94
C ILE A 172 -15.11 4.57 -7.49
N GLY A 173 -16.33 4.11 -7.22
CA GLY A 173 -17.55 4.77 -7.69
C GLY A 173 -17.75 6.16 -7.09
N GLN A 174 -17.38 6.38 -5.82
CA GLN A 174 -17.46 7.72 -5.21
C GLN A 174 -16.47 8.71 -5.83
N GLU A 175 -15.27 8.22 -6.18
CA GLU A 175 -14.20 9.09 -6.70
C GLU A 175 -14.30 9.30 -8.22
N ARG A 176 -14.97 8.42 -8.96
CA ARG A 176 -15.01 8.42 -10.44
C ARG A 176 -15.44 9.77 -11.04
N ALA A 177 -16.34 10.49 -10.40
CA ALA A 177 -16.84 11.77 -10.91
C ALA A 177 -15.79 12.89 -10.92
N LEU A 178 -14.65 12.70 -10.25
CA LEU A 178 -13.55 13.68 -10.19
C LEU A 178 -12.51 13.48 -11.31
N TYR A 179 -12.57 12.38 -12.05
CA TYR A 179 -11.58 11.96 -13.04
C TYR A 179 -12.20 11.69 -14.42
#